data_319f1f15c761c6f11230cdeb2c1ce302
#
_entry.id   319f1f15c761c6f11230cdeb2c1ce302
#
_cell.length_a   1.000
_cell.length_b   1.000
_cell.length_c   1.000
_cell.angle_alpha   90.00
_cell.angle_beta   90.00
_cell.angle_gamma   90.00
#
_symmetry.space_group_name_H-M   'P 1'
#
loop_
_entity.id
_entity.type
_entity.pdbx_description
1 polymer ?
#
loop_
_entity_poly.entity_id
_entity_poly.type
_entity_poly.pdbx_seq_one_letter_code
_entity_poly.pdbx_strand_id
1 'polypeptide(L)'
;RAERVRSLPSVTAAVRRRTLAAVAVVALAAVAVLGAGVVAARPMAAETIQPVQTNRDIMLCLDVSGSMSEVDVEVLEVFELLLPELQGERIGLTIFNSSPVQIFPLTDDYEFIRTQLANIRESFNYYDEIPEHWIGTLNGPGGSLIGDGLASCVMRFDQVESERSRSIILATDNEVNGASIVTLEEAANFAASQGVRVFALN
;
A
#
# COMPACT_ATOMS: atom_id res chain seq x y z
N ARG A 1 -66.82 41.33 37.43
CA ARG A 1 -67.61 40.21 36.88
C ARG A 1 -66.67 39.16 36.15
N ALA A 2 -65.61 39.56 35.58
CA ALA A 2 -64.66 38.62 34.89
C ALA A 2 -63.91 37.68 35.83
N GLU A 3 -63.54 38.09 37.01
CA GLU A 3 -62.83 37.25 37.96
C GLU A 3 -63.64 36.08 38.54
N ARG A 4 -64.99 36.31 38.77
CA ARG A 4 -65.90 35.24 39.23
C ARG A 4 -66.13 34.12 38.20
N VAL A 5 -65.94 34.35 36.91
CA VAL A 5 -66.07 33.33 35.88
C VAL A 5 -64.81 32.47 35.79
N ARG A 6 -63.67 33.06 36.12
CA ARG A 6 -62.36 32.29 36.10
C ARG A 6 -62.23 31.31 37.26
N SER A 7 -62.99 31.54 38.37
CA SER A 7 -62.93 30.65 39.54
C SER A 7 -63.94 29.50 39.52
N LEU A 8 -64.72 29.35 38.44
CA LEU A 8 -65.63 28.22 38.30
C LEU A 8 -64.83 26.92 38.05
N PRO A 9 -65.11 25.84 38.80
CA PRO A 9 -64.33 24.59 38.66
C PRO A 9 -64.37 23.98 37.21
N SER A 10 -65.43 24.25 36.46
CA SER A 10 -65.58 23.85 35.09
C SER A 10 -64.65 24.63 34.14
N VAL A 11 -64.42 25.93 34.43
CA VAL A 11 -63.55 26.78 33.58
C VAL A 11 -62.07 26.47 33.88
N THR A 12 -61.72 26.28 35.15
CA THR A 12 -60.34 25.88 35.51
C THR A 12 -59.99 24.49 34.96
N ALA A 13 -60.92 23.53 34.96
CA ALA A 13 -60.73 22.22 34.36
C ALA A 13 -60.59 22.30 32.84
N ALA A 14 -61.39 23.14 32.16
CA ALA A 14 -61.27 23.33 30.72
C ALA A 14 -59.97 24.02 30.33
N VAL A 15 -59.55 25.05 31.08
CA VAL A 15 -58.23 25.70 30.83
C VAL A 15 -57.09 24.73 31.06
N ARG A 16 -57.12 23.96 32.14
CA ARG A 16 -56.08 22.94 32.42
C ARG A 16 -56.03 21.87 31.32
N ARG A 17 -57.16 21.42 30.81
CA ARG A 17 -57.21 20.48 29.67
C ARG A 17 -56.58 21.08 28.42
N ARG A 18 -56.90 22.37 28.13
CA ARG A 18 -56.33 23.05 26.96
C ARG A 18 -54.83 23.28 27.08
N THR A 19 -54.36 23.67 28.26
CA THR A 19 -52.91 23.83 28.51
C THR A 19 -52.16 22.49 28.43
N LEU A 20 -52.72 21.41 28.99
CA LEU A 20 -52.15 20.08 28.86
C LEU A 20 -52.12 19.61 27.42
N ALA A 21 -53.17 19.83 26.66
CA ALA A 21 -53.21 19.49 25.23
C ALA A 21 -52.18 20.33 24.44
N ALA A 22 -52.07 21.62 24.71
CA ALA A 22 -51.06 22.48 24.05
C ALA A 22 -49.62 22.02 24.36
N VAL A 23 -49.33 21.69 25.63
CA VAL A 23 -48.01 21.17 26.03
C VAL A 23 -47.72 19.82 25.34
N ALA A 24 -48.72 18.94 25.26
CA ALA A 24 -48.55 17.65 24.54
C ALA A 24 -48.25 17.82 23.07
N VAL A 25 -48.93 18.77 22.40
CA VAL A 25 -48.68 19.09 20.98
C VAL A 25 -47.26 19.63 20.77
N VAL A 26 -46.84 20.57 21.64
CA VAL A 26 -45.47 21.11 21.56
C VAL A 26 -44.42 20.04 21.81
N ALA A 27 -44.63 19.14 22.77
CA ALA A 27 -43.73 18.04 23.06
C ALA A 27 -43.62 17.05 21.87
N LEU A 28 -44.78 16.72 21.28
CA LEU A 28 -44.80 15.87 20.06
C LEU A 28 -44.09 16.53 18.87
N ALA A 29 -44.29 17.83 18.67
CA ALA A 29 -43.60 18.57 17.61
C ALA A 29 -42.07 18.58 17.84
N ALA A 30 -41.62 18.77 19.07
CA ALA A 30 -40.20 18.73 19.41
C ALA A 30 -39.59 17.36 19.17
N VAL A 31 -40.28 16.27 19.52
CA VAL A 31 -39.83 14.88 19.24
C VAL A 31 -39.79 14.63 17.73
N ALA A 32 -40.76 15.12 16.98
CA ALA A 32 -40.77 14.97 15.50
C ALA A 32 -39.61 15.71 14.85
N VAL A 33 -39.28 16.93 15.32
CA VAL A 33 -38.13 17.69 14.79
C VAL A 33 -36.81 17.02 15.12
N LEU A 34 -36.65 16.50 16.36
CA LEU A 34 -35.47 15.76 16.77
C LEU A 34 -35.33 14.47 15.97
N GLY A 35 -36.41 13.73 15.76
CA GLY A 35 -36.43 12.50 14.96
C GLY A 35 -36.08 12.78 13.48
N ALA A 36 -36.63 13.85 12.90
CA ALA A 36 -36.29 14.25 11.56
C ALA A 36 -34.82 14.69 11.44
N GLY A 37 -34.27 15.34 12.46
CA GLY A 37 -32.85 15.71 12.50
C GLY A 37 -31.91 14.49 12.54
N VAL A 38 -32.25 13.44 13.28
CA VAL A 38 -31.47 12.19 13.32
C VAL A 38 -31.52 11.45 11.98
N VAL A 39 -32.70 11.44 11.32
CA VAL A 39 -32.86 10.82 9.99
C VAL A 39 -32.15 11.63 8.90
N ALA A 40 -32.12 12.95 9.01
CA ALA A 40 -31.41 13.82 8.07
C ALA A 40 -29.89 13.79 8.26
N ALA A 41 -29.42 13.60 9.49
CA ALA A 41 -28.01 13.35 9.82
C ALA A 41 -27.63 11.87 9.52
N ARG A 42 -27.93 11.39 8.30
CA ARG A 42 -27.45 10.06 7.87
C ARG A 42 -25.97 9.98 8.17
N PRO A 43 -25.50 9.10 9.10
CA PRO A 43 -24.09 8.78 9.14
C PRO A 43 -23.78 8.07 7.81
N MET A 44 -23.35 8.82 6.82
CA MET A 44 -22.68 8.23 5.68
C MET A 44 -21.39 7.63 6.24
N ALA A 45 -21.32 6.32 6.34
CA ALA A 45 -20.03 5.65 6.34
C ALA A 45 -19.37 6.10 5.02
N ALA A 46 -18.43 7.03 5.13
CA ALA A 46 -17.55 7.33 4.03
C ALA A 46 -16.69 6.08 3.86
N GLU A 47 -17.16 5.15 3.06
CA GLU A 47 -16.32 4.13 2.48
C GLU A 47 -15.37 4.92 1.56
N THR A 48 -14.16 5.16 2.05
CA THR A 48 -13.11 5.71 1.23
C THR A 48 -12.80 4.60 0.22
N ILE A 49 -13.52 4.59 -0.90
CA ILE A 49 -13.08 3.86 -2.09
C ILE A 49 -11.79 4.59 -2.47
N GLN A 50 -10.67 4.07 -1.99
CA GLN A 50 -9.39 4.45 -2.58
C GLN A 50 -9.51 4.02 -4.03
N PRO A 51 -9.47 4.94 -5.01
CA PRO A 51 -9.40 4.53 -6.39
C PRO A 51 -8.21 3.57 -6.47
N VAL A 52 -8.44 2.37 -6.99
CA VAL A 52 -7.35 1.45 -7.34
C VAL A 52 -6.44 2.28 -8.23
N GLN A 53 -5.34 2.75 -7.66
CA GLN A 53 -4.35 3.50 -8.43
C GLN A 53 -3.61 2.48 -9.28
N THR A 54 -4.11 2.22 -10.47
CA THR A 54 -3.52 1.32 -11.47
C THR A 54 -2.29 1.95 -12.17
N ASN A 55 -1.62 2.87 -11.50
CA ASN A 55 -0.51 3.65 -12.05
C ASN A 55 0.72 3.58 -11.14
N ARG A 56 1.08 2.36 -10.73
CA ARG A 56 2.29 2.14 -9.93
C ARG A 56 3.34 1.40 -10.75
N ASP A 57 4.59 1.72 -10.46
CA ASP A 57 5.76 1.00 -10.91
C ASP A 57 6.38 0.34 -9.69
N ILE A 58 6.54 -0.97 -9.75
CA ILE A 58 7.06 -1.79 -8.66
C ILE A 58 8.34 -2.47 -9.14
N MET A 59 9.48 -2.15 -8.53
CA MET A 59 10.75 -2.82 -8.79
C MET A 59 11.05 -3.79 -7.66
N LEU A 60 11.15 -5.08 -7.98
CA LEU A 60 11.70 -6.08 -7.08
C LEU A 60 13.21 -5.98 -7.10
N CYS A 61 13.81 -5.88 -5.93
CA CYS A 61 15.23 -5.72 -5.73
C CYS A 61 15.70 -6.81 -4.75
N LEU A 62 16.22 -7.93 -5.28
CA LEU A 62 16.52 -9.12 -4.50
C LEU A 62 18.02 -9.30 -4.30
N ASP A 63 18.42 -9.50 -3.04
CA ASP A 63 19.77 -9.90 -2.65
C ASP A 63 19.90 -11.42 -2.85
N VAL A 64 20.57 -11.84 -3.89
CA VAL A 64 20.75 -13.27 -4.22
C VAL A 64 22.05 -13.84 -3.65
N SER A 65 22.44 -13.40 -2.46
CA SER A 65 23.51 -14.02 -1.70
C SER A 65 23.10 -15.41 -1.19
N GLY A 66 24.10 -16.23 -0.85
CA GLY A 66 23.82 -17.62 -0.44
C GLY A 66 22.97 -17.74 0.82
N SER A 67 22.98 -16.74 1.72
CA SER A 67 22.16 -16.67 2.92
C SER A 67 20.67 -16.41 2.63
N MET A 68 20.37 -15.80 1.48
CA MET A 68 19.02 -15.38 1.09
C MET A 68 18.23 -16.43 0.30
N SER A 69 18.85 -17.54 -0.13
CA SER A 69 18.23 -18.48 -1.10
C SER A 69 16.85 -18.98 -0.72
N GLU A 70 16.61 -19.32 0.56
CA GLU A 70 15.30 -19.78 1.03
C GLU A 70 14.28 -18.63 1.07
N VAL A 71 14.72 -17.44 1.53
CA VAL A 71 13.88 -16.24 1.62
C VAL A 71 13.49 -15.74 0.23
N ASP A 72 14.42 -15.76 -0.72
CA ASP A 72 14.16 -15.34 -2.09
C ASP A 72 13.12 -16.21 -2.80
N VAL A 73 13.17 -17.53 -2.59
CA VAL A 73 12.14 -18.45 -3.10
C VAL A 73 10.77 -18.09 -2.54
N GLU A 74 10.67 -17.83 -1.22
CA GLU A 74 9.41 -17.46 -0.58
C GLU A 74 8.90 -16.10 -1.09
N VAL A 75 9.78 -15.11 -1.23
CA VAL A 75 9.43 -13.79 -1.78
C VAL A 75 8.89 -13.92 -3.20
N LEU A 76 9.54 -14.72 -4.06
CA LEU A 76 9.10 -14.95 -5.42
C LEU A 76 7.74 -15.66 -5.47
N GLU A 77 7.50 -16.66 -4.63
CA GLU A 77 6.22 -17.35 -4.53
C GLU A 77 5.08 -16.41 -4.10
N VAL A 78 5.32 -15.58 -3.09
CA VAL A 78 4.34 -14.58 -2.66
C VAL A 78 4.05 -13.59 -3.78
N PHE A 79 5.06 -13.16 -4.52
CA PHE A 79 4.87 -12.28 -5.68
C PHE A 79 4.04 -12.93 -6.79
N GLU A 80 4.32 -14.19 -7.13
CA GLU A 80 3.52 -14.95 -8.10
C GLU A 80 2.04 -15.02 -7.70
N LEU A 81 1.76 -15.19 -6.40
CA LEU A 81 0.39 -15.23 -5.87
C LEU A 81 -0.30 -13.86 -5.92
N LEU A 82 0.47 -12.76 -5.79
CA LEU A 82 -0.06 -11.40 -5.79
C LEU A 82 -0.27 -10.83 -7.21
N LEU A 83 0.34 -11.42 -8.25
CA LEU A 83 0.24 -10.90 -9.62
C LEU A 83 -1.20 -10.62 -10.10
N PRO A 84 -2.22 -11.44 -9.78
CA PRO A 84 -3.59 -11.16 -10.20
C PRO A 84 -4.16 -9.87 -9.59
N GLU A 85 -3.71 -9.49 -8.39
CA GLU A 85 -4.15 -8.29 -7.65
C GLU A 85 -3.40 -7.02 -8.10
N LEU A 86 -2.30 -7.19 -8.83
CA LEU A 86 -1.45 -6.10 -9.32
C LEU A 86 -1.77 -5.69 -10.76
N GLN A 87 -2.93 -6.09 -11.29
CA GLN A 87 -3.36 -5.78 -12.66
C GLN A 87 -3.36 -4.26 -12.92
N GLY A 88 -2.66 -3.84 -13.99
CA GLY A 88 -2.47 -2.43 -14.36
C GLY A 88 -1.22 -1.76 -13.81
N GLU A 89 -0.46 -2.46 -12.95
CA GLU A 89 0.84 -2.01 -12.46
C GLU A 89 1.95 -2.48 -13.40
N ARG A 90 3.08 -1.77 -13.44
CA ARG A 90 4.29 -2.28 -14.09
C ARG A 90 5.23 -2.87 -13.04
N ILE A 91 5.76 -4.04 -13.33
CA ILE A 91 6.66 -4.77 -12.43
C ILE A 91 7.98 -5.00 -13.15
N GLY A 92 9.10 -4.80 -12.45
CA GLY A 92 10.43 -5.12 -12.90
C GLY A 92 11.19 -5.91 -11.85
N LEU A 93 12.25 -6.61 -12.25
CA LEU A 93 13.09 -7.40 -11.35
C LEU A 93 14.56 -7.09 -11.59
N THR A 94 15.25 -6.77 -10.51
CA THR A 94 16.71 -6.65 -10.44
C THR A 94 17.20 -7.54 -9.30
N ILE A 95 18.20 -8.33 -9.55
CA ILE A 95 18.89 -9.13 -8.54
C ILE A 95 20.27 -8.54 -8.29
N PHE A 96 20.81 -8.71 -7.10
CA PHE A 96 22.16 -8.24 -6.79
C PHE A 96 22.87 -9.15 -5.77
N ASN A 97 24.17 -9.12 -5.83
CA ASN A 97 25.09 -9.65 -4.82
C ASN A 97 26.31 -8.71 -4.79
N SER A 98 27.41 -9.01 -5.50
CA SER A 98 28.54 -8.09 -5.71
C SER A 98 28.22 -7.02 -6.76
N SER A 99 27.34 -7.32 -7.71
CA SER A 99 26.90 -6.41 -8.76
C SER A 99 25.40 -6.59 -9.03
N PRO A 100 24.67 -5.50 -9.34
CA PRO A 100 23.27 -5.60 -9.69
C PRO A 100 23.06 -5.98 -11.17
N VAL A 101 22.14 -6.90 -11.42
CA VAL A 101 21.73 -7.36 -12.75
C VAL A 101 20.22 -7.22 -12.90
N GLN A 102 19.78 -6.50 -13.92
CA GLN A 102 18.37 -6.42 -14.25
C GLN A 102 17.95 -7.69 -15.01
N ILE A 103 16.98 -8.42 -14.45
CA ILE A 103 16.43 -9.64 -15.08
C ILE A 103 15.40 -9.24 -16.14
N PHE A 104 14.48 -8.33 -15.78
CA PHE A 104 13.56 -7.73 -16.73
C PHE A 104 13.18 -6.30 -16.33
N PRO A 105 12.93 -5.43 -17.32
CA PRO A 105 12.54 -4.05 -17.08
C PRO A 105 11.09 -3.97 -16.60
N LEU A 106 10.66 -2.77 -16.20
CA LEU A 106 9.27 -2.49 -15.86
C LEU A 106 8.35 -2.81 -17.04
N THR A 107 7.44 -3.76 -16.85
CA THR A 107 6.48 -4.22 -17.84
C THR A 107 5.13 -4.54 -17.20
N ASP A 108 4.06 -4.48 -17.95
CA ASP A 108 2.70 -4.89 -17.60
C ASP A 108 2.28 -6.20 -18.31
N ASP A 109 3.23 -6.88 -18.94
CA ASP A 109 3.03 -8.23 -19.50
C ASP A 109 3.10 -9.28 -18.38
N TYR A 110 1.95 -9.57 -17.76
CA TYR A 110 1.86 -10.48 -16.61
C TYR A 110 2.17 -11.94 -16.93
N GLU A 111 2.00 -12.36 -18.18
CA GLU A 111 2.38 -13.71 -18.60
C GLU A 111 3.91 -13.85 -18.68
N PHE A 112 4.55 -12.83 -19.24
CA PHE A 112 6.00 -12.72 -19.24
C PHE A 112 6.57 -12.64 -17.83
N ILE A 113 6.01 -11.76 -16.94
CA ILE A 113 6.45 -11.62 -15.55
C ILE A 113 6.36 -12.96 -14.83
N ARG A 114 5.23 -13.66 -14.92
CA ARG A 114 5.04 -14.98 -14.27
C ARG A 114 6.07 -15.99 -14.75
N THR A 115 6.33 -16.03 -16.06
CA THR A 115 7.32 -16.93 -16.63
C THR A 115 8.71 -16.63 -16.10
N GLN A 116 9.10 -15.35 -16.01
CA GLN A 116 10.41 -14.96 -15.51
C GLN A 116 10.57 -15.25 -14.02
N LEU A 117 9.55 -14.95 -13.20
CA LEU A 117 9.59 -15.26 -11.77
C LEU A 117 9.73 -16.77 -11.52
N ALA A 118 8.98 -17.59 -12.25
CA ALA A 118 9.07 -19.04 -12.15
C ALA A 118 10.46 -19.56 -12.58
N ASN A 119 11.05 -19.02 -13.66
CA ASN A 119 12.39 -19.40 -14.12
C ASN A 119 13.46 -19.04 -13.07
N ILE A 120 13.38 -17.86 -12.47
CA ILE A 120 14.31 -17.45 -11.41
C ILE A 120 14.14 -18.36 -10.20
N ARG A 121 12.92 -18.61 -9.74
CA ARG A 121 12.65 -19.48 -8.60
C ARG A 121 13.17 -20.91 -8.84
N GLU A 122 12.94 -21.46 -10.02
CA GLU A 122 13.46 -22.79 -10.37
C GLU A 122 14.99 -22.83 -10.34
N SER A 123 15.64 -21.74 -10.72
CA SER A 123 17.10 -21.63 -10.74
C SER A 123 17.78 -21.73 -9.36
N PHE A 124 17.04 -21.49 -8.27
CA PHE A 124 17.56 -21.71 -6.91
C PHE A 124 17.75 -23.21 -6.56
N ASN A 125 17.11 -24.11 -7.29
CA ASN A 125 17.21 -25.56 -7.07
C ASN A 125 18.41 -26.22 -7.76
N TYR A 126 19.18 -25.48 -8.54
CA TYR A 126 20.37 -25.99 -9.21
C TYR A 126 21.60 -25.84 -8.31
N TYR A 127 22.01 -26.94 -7.68
CA TYR A 127 23.16 -26.95 -6.75
C TYR A 127 24.51 -27.13 -7.47
N ASP A 128 24.53 -27.62 -8.72
CA ASP A 128 25.77 -28.01 -9.39
C ASP A 128 26.31 -26.93 -10.35
N GLU A 129 25.49 -26.03 -10.86
CA GLU A 129 25.90 -24.95 -11.75
C GLU A 129 25.25 -23.63 -11.36
N ILE A 130 26.07 -22.58 -11.26
CA ILE A 130 25.54 -21.23 -11.02
C ILE A 130 24.71 -20.82 -12.24
N PRO A 131 23.43 -20.46 -12.05
CA PRO A 131 22.58 -20.04 -13.16
C PRO A 131 23.18 -18.87 -13.94
N GLU A 132 23.06 -18.87 -15.27
CA GLU A 132 23.72 -17.90 -16.16
C GLU A 132 23.38 -16.44 -15.77
N HIS A 133 22.13 -16.17 -15.39
CA HIS A 133 21.69 -14.84 -14.98
C HIS A 133 22.30 -14.39 -13.65
N TRP A 134 22.84 -15.29 -12.82
CA TRP A 134 23.52 -14.96 -11.58
C TRP A 134 25.01 -14.70 -11.76
N ILE A 135 25.61 -15.23 -12.81
CA ILE A 135 27.04 -15.00 -13.07
C ILE A 135 27.39 -13.52 -13.08
N GLY A 136 26.50 -12.69 -13.65
CA GLY A 136 26.65 -11.24 -13.66
C GLY A 136 26.68 -10.61 -12.26
N THR A 137 25.97 -11.20 -11.28
CA THR A 137 25.93 -10.67 -9.92
C THR A 137 27.20 -10.92 -9.12
N LEU A 138 28.02 -11.85 -9.56
CA LEU A 138 29.29 -12.23 -8.91
C LEU A 138 30.48 -11.39 -9.38
N ASN A 139 30.29 -10.48 -10.31
CA ASN A 139 31.34 -9.63 -10.89
C ASN A 139 31.61 -8.43 -9.98
N GLY A 140 32.41 -8.60 -8.95
CA GLY A 140 32.81 -7.52 -8.05
C GLY A 140 33.53 -8.02 -6.79
N PRO A 141 34.12 -7.10 -6.02
CA PRO A 141 34.73 -7.43 -4.74
C PRO A 141 33.67 -7.43 -3.64
N GLY A 142 33.45 -8.58 -3.01
CA GLY A 142 32.50 -8.67 -1.88
C GLY A 142 31.20 -9.35 -2.25
N GLY A 143 30.19 -9.21 -1.38
CA GLY A 143 28.85 -9.76 -1.54
C GLY A 143 27.81 -8.94 -0.81
N SER A 144 26.56 -9.05 -1.21
CA SER A 144 25.43 -8.32 -0.61
C SER A 144 25.68 -6.81 -0.54
N LEU A 145 26.11 -6.22 -1.68
CA LEU A 145 26.37 -4.78 -1.75
C LEU A 145 25.04 -4.01 -1.86
N ILE A 146 24.32 -3.94 -0.74
CA ILE A 146 22.92 -3.47 -0.67
C ILE A 146 22.77 -2.04 -1.19
N GLY A 147 23.72 -1.14 -0.87
CA GLY A 147 23.69 0.24 -1.37
C GLY A 147 23.76 0.31 -2.89
N ASP A 148 24.67 -0.45 -3.50
CA ASP A 148 24.82 -0.53 -4.96
C ASP A 148 23.59 -1.17 -5.61
N GLY A 149 23.05 -2.24 -5.00
CA GLY A 149 21.82 -2.90 -5.42
C GLY A 149 20.64 -1.92 -5.42
N LEU A 150 20.38 -1.27 -4.30
CA LEU A 150 19.29 -0.30 -4.18
C LEU A 150 19.44 0.87 -5.15
N ALA A 151 20.63 1.47 -5.23
CA ALA A 151 20.88 2.57 -6.17
C ALA A 151 20.62 2.16 -7.62
N SER A 152 21.05 0.94 -8.00
CA SER A 152 20.76 0.38 -9.32
C SER A 152 19.26 0.21 -9.57
N CYS A 153 18.50 -0.31 -8.57
CA CYS A 153 17.05 -0.47 -8.68
C CYS A 153 16.34 0.88 -8.87
N VAL A 154 16.80 1.94 -8.19
CA VAL A 154 16.27 3.31 -8.37
C VAL A 154 16.49 3.80 -9.80
N MET A 155 17.64 3.53 -10.39
CA MET A 155 17.98 3.94 -11.76
C MET A 155 17.19 3.19 -12.85
N ARG A 156 16.44 2.13 -12.51
CA ARG A 156 15.66 1.34 -13.47
C ARG A 156 14.26 1.88 -13.74
N PHE A 157 13.82 2.90 -13.01
CA PHE A 157 12.57 3.58 -13.31
C PHE A 157 12.74 4.45 -14.55
N ASP A 158 11.94 4.14 -15.56
CA ASP A 158 11.74 4.96 -16.75
C ASP A 158 10.55 5.92 -16.57
N GLN A 159 10.23 6.72 -17.56
CA GLN A 159 9.06 7.61 -17.59
C GLN A 159 8.96 8.49 -16.33
N VAL A 160 10.10 9.06 -15.89
CA VAL A 160 10.21 9.83 -14.64
C VAL A 160 9.25 11.02 -14.60
N GLU A 161 8.84 11.56 -15.75
CA GLU A 161 7.91 12.68 -15.89
C GLU A 161 6.44 12.26 -15.80
N SER A 162 6.13 10.95 -15.79
CA SER A 162 4.75 10.47 -15.64
C SER A 162 4.29 10.51 -14.20
N GLU A 163 2.99 10.79 -13.97
CA GLU A 163 2.36 10.75 -12.64
C GLU A 163 2.14 9.30 -12.17
N ARG A 164 3.21 8.50 -12.12
CA ARG A 164 3.20 7.13 -11.60
C ARG A 164 3.86 7.10 -10.24
N SER A 165 3.26 6.41 -9.28
CA SER A 165 3.93 6.18 -8.01
C SER A 165 4.95 5.05 -8.15
N ARG A 166 6.15 5.24 -7.59
CA ARG A 166 7.29 4.33 -7.72
C ARG A 166 7.59 3.71 -6.39
N SER A 167 7.77 2.39 -6.39
CA SER A 167 8.08 1.63 -5.19
C SER A 167 9.12 0.57 -5.50
N ILE A 168 10.05 0.39 -4.56
CA ILE A 168 11.01 -0.71 -4.56
C ILE A 168 10.62 -1.63 -3.41
N ILE A 169 10.62 -2.94 -3.67
CA ILE A 169 10.57 -3.98 -2.65
C ILE A 169 11.98 -4.57 -2.60
N LEU A 170 12.70 -4.27 -1.52
CA LEU A 170 14.06 -4.70 -1.29
C LEU A 170 14.04 -5.89 -0.33
N ALA A 171 14.45 -7.05 -0.79
CA ALA A 171 14.66 -8.24 0.04
C ALA A 171 16.16 -8.44 0.29
N THR A 172 16.57 -8.48 1.56
CA THR A 172 17.98 -8.65 1.99
C THR A 172 18.01 -8.96 3.47
N ASP A 173 18.98 -9.79 3.92
CA ASP A 173 19.26 -10.04 5.33
C ASP A 173 20.09 -8.93 6.00
N ASN A 174 20.41 -7.89 5.24
CA ASN A 174 21.21 -6.75 5.69
C ASN A 174 22.67 -7.13 6.08
N GLU A 175 23.16 -8.27 5.64
CA GLU A 175 24.54 -8.70 5.86
C GLU A 175 25.45 -8.25 4.71
N VAL A 176 26.10 -7.10 4.87
CA VAL A 176 27.02 -6.55 3.86
C VAL A 176 28.41 -7.16 4.00
N ASN A 177 28.93 -7.73 2.93
CA ASN A 177 30.27 -8.32 2.89
C ASN A 177 31.13 -7.65 1.81
N GLY A 178 31.70 -6.50 2.13
CA GLY A 178 32.54 -5.73 1.22
C GLY A 178 32.31 -4.23 1.30
N ALA A 179 32.94 -3.49 0.41
CA ALA A 179 32.82 -2.05 0.32
C ALA A 179 31.95 -1.68 -0.88
N SER A 180 30.72 -1.21 -0.63
CA SER A 180 29.83 -0.66 -1.65
C SER A 180 30.43 0.63 -2.25
N ILE A 181 30.18 0.90 -3.51
CA ILE A 181 30.48 2.18 -4.17
C ILE A 181 29.55 3.26 -3.61
N VAL A 182 28.27 2.89 -3.41
CA VAL A 182 27.23 3.72 -2.83
C VAL A 182 26.82 3.11 -1.49
N THR A 183 26.85 3.88 -0.43
CA THR A 183 26.37 3.41 0.88
C THR A 183 24.84 3.24 0.86
N LEU A 184 24.30 2.42 1.76
CA LEU A 184 22.84 2.24 1.88
C LEU A 184 22.13 3.58 2.17
N GLU A 185 22.74 4.44 3.00
CA GLU A 185 22.22 5.77 3.31
C GLU A 185 22.16 6.67 2.07
N GLU A 186 23.23 6.71 1.27
CA GLU A 186 23.25 7.47 0.01
C GLU A 186 22.23 6.95 -0.99
N ALA A 187 22.09 5.62 -1.13
CA ALA A 187 21.08 4.98 -1.98
C ALA A 187 19.65 5.30 -1.55
N ALA A 188 19.38 5.28 -0.22
CA ALA A 188 18.07 5.63 0.33
C ALA A 188 17.76 7.13 0.09
N ASN A 189 18.73 8.02 0.28
CA ASN A 189 18.58 9.44 -0.02
C ASN A 189 18.35 9.68 -1.52
N PHE A 190 19.04 8.91 -2.37
CA PHE A 190 18.80 8.94 -3.81
C PHE A 190 17.39 8.51 -4.16
N ALA A 191 16.90 7.40 -3.61
CA ALA A 191 15.52 6.94 -3.80
C ALA A 191 14.49 8.03 -3.39
N ALA A 192 14.69 8.64 -2.22
CA ALA A 192 13.82 9.72 -1.73
C ALA A 192 13.84 10.94 -2.68
N SER A 193 15.01 11.32 -3.20
CA SER A 193 15.16 12.45 -4.15
C SER A 193 14.44 12.20 -5.48
N GLN A 194 14.29 10.92 -5.88
CA GLN A 194 13.57 10.49 -7.08
C GLN A 194 12.08 10.21 -6.83
N GLY A 195 11.57 10.44 -5.60
CA GLY A 195 10.20 10.17 -5.22
C GLY A 195 9.87 8.67 -5.21
N VAL A 196 10.86 7.81 -5.01
CA VAL A 196 10.73 6.36 -4.93
C VAL A 196 10.60 5.94 -3.48
N ARG A 197 9.56 5.15 -3.17
CA ARG A 197 9.36 4.54 -1.85
C ARG A 197 10.07 3.19 -1.78
N VAL A 198 10.78 2.94 -0.70
CA VAL A 198 11.48 1.67 -0.48
C VAL A 198 10.80 0.93 0.67
N PHE A 199 10.42 -0.32 0.43
CA PHE A 199 9.91 -1.27 1.41
C PHE A 199 10.94 -2.38 1.55
N ALA A 200 11.49 -2.54 2.73
CA ALA A 200 12.45 -3.61 3.01
C ALA A 200 11.72 -4.83 3.60
N LEU A 201 12.09 -6.00 3.09
CA LEU A 201 11.73 -7.32 3.63
C LEU A 201 13.01 -7.93 4.20
N ASN A 202 12.92 -8.37 5.46
CA ASN A 202 14.04 -8.97 6.22
C ASN A 202 13.53 -10.21 6.97
#